data_87f5601069a9a89eb605b1d68134a524
#
_entry.id   87f5601069a9a89eb605b1d68134a524
#
_cell.length_a   1.000
_cell.length_b   1.000
_cell.length_c   1.000
_cell.angle_alpha   90.00
_cell.angle_beta   90.00
_cell.angle_gamma   90.00
#
_symmetry.space_group_name_H-M   'P 1'
#
loop_
_entity.id
_entity.type
_entity.pdbx_description
1 polymer ?
#
loop_
_entity_poly.entity_id
_entity_poly.type
_entity_poly.pdbx_seq_one_letter_code
_entity_poly.pdbx_strand_id
1 'polypeptide(L)'
;NVPETAYAANMSDISVTSTREDVQQVVDDGNFDYTELDGTEIDHIYELYNNDPETIKQLQRQSDYNATGDIATLSARYTHSSMFDGYKVIKGIDVSEWNGDNINWKKVKAAGISYAFIRVGGRYYGSGKYFIDSTYKDNIKNALNAGVDVGVYFYSQAISTSEAKTEAKYTTDLISGYNITYPVVMDYEYAWEDGGLSGRLYNAHLSKSAATHVIKAFCAAVESKGYVGMIYASKTVITDDMNASSIAQSYPIWNAQYNDTDTLTVKHSYWQYSDVGKV
;
A
#
# COMPACT_ATOMS: atom_id res chain seq x y z
N ASN A 1 46.80 -5.01 7.60
CA ASN A 1 45.62 -5.16 6.75
C ASN A 1 44.64 -4.06 7.16
N VAL A 2 44.61 -2.99 6.38
CA VAL A 2 43.53 -2.00 6.41
C VAL A 2 42.32 -2.69 5.81
N PRO A 3 41.10 -2.68 6.41
CA PRO A 3 39.93 -3.21 5.76
C PRO A 3 39.70 -2.38 4.49
N GLU A 4 39.57 -3.07 3.37
CA GLU A 4 39.03 -2.51 2.13
C GLU A 4 37.70 -1.85 2.45
N THR A 5 37.65 -0.53 2.39
CA THR A 5 36.37 0.18 2.43
C THR A 5 35.57 -0.27 1.20
N ALA A 6 34.57 -1.07 1.40
CA ALA A 6 33.64 -1.38 0.34
C ALA A 6 33.06 -0.05 -0.18
N TYR A 7 33.40 0.28 -1.43
CA TYR A 7 32.80 1.42 -2.12
C TYR A 7 31.34 1.05 -2.38
N ALA A 8 30.42 1.98 -2.09
CA ALA A 8 29.02 1.81 -2.46
C ALA A 8 28.91 1.67 -3.99
N ALA A 9 28.16 0.67 -4.44
CA ALA A 9 27.91 0.48 -5.86
C ALA A 9 27.05 1.64 -6.42
N ASN A 10 27.34 2.06 -7.65
CA ASN A 10 26.72 3.20 -8.30
C ASN A 10 26.07 2.81 -9.63
N MET A 11 25.21 3.69 -10.16
CA MET A 11 24.56 3.50 -11.47
C MET A 11 25.54 3.25 -12.60
N SER A 12 26.73 3.89 -12.59
CA SER A 12 27.80 3.64 -13.56
C SER A 12 28.34 2.20 -13.57
N ASP A 13 28.02 1.41 -12.55
CA ASP A 13 28.43 0.01 -12.43
C ASP A 13 27.41 -0.93 -13.12
N ILE A 14 26.21 -0.43 -13.47
CA ILE A 14 25.20 -1.17 -14.22
C ILE A 14 25.53 -1.14 -15.72
N SER A 15 25.45 -2.31 -16.35
CA SER A 15 25.66 -2.51 -17.78
C SER A 15 24.83 -3.71 -18.27
N VAL A 16 24.83 -3.92 -19.57
CA VAL A 16 24.20 -5.10 -20.21
C VAL A 16 24.84 -6.45 -19.82
N THR A 17 25.86 -6.45 -19.01
CA THR A 17 26.50 -7.66 -18.46
C THR A 17 26.32 -7.82 -16.96
N SER A 18 25.66 -6.87 -16.31
CA SER A 18 25.37 -6.92 -14.89
C SER A 18 24.48 -8.10 -14.53
N THR A 19 24.74 -8.70 -13.38
CA THR A 19 23.89 -9.74 -12.81
C THR A 19 22.75 -9.10 -12.00
N ARG A 20 21.78 -9.91 -11.62
CA ARG A 20 20.71 -9.48 -10.70
C ARG A 20 21.26 -9.02 -9.34
N GLU A 21 22.34 -9.66 -8.87
CA GLU A 21 23.02 -9.28 -7.62
C GLU A 21 23.70 -7.93 -7.74
N ASP A 22 24.32 -7.61 -8.90
CA ASP A 22 24.93 -6.31 -9.15
C ASP A 22 23.86 -5.19 -9.12
N VAL A 23 22.75 -5.39 -9.80
CA VAL A 23 21.62 -4.44 -9.79
C VAL A 23 21.06 -4.28 -8.37
N GLN A 24 20.85 -5.39 -7.66
CA GLN A 24 20.34 -5.36 -6.30
C GLN A 24 21.28 -4.62 -5.34
N GLN A 25 22.60 -4.75 -5.52
CA GLN A 25 23.57 -4.02 -4.70
C GLN A 25 23.43 -2.50 -4.91
N VAL A 26 23.28 -2.02 -6.15
CA VAL A 26 23.06 -0.59 -6.42
C VAL A 26 21.75 -0.09 -5.82
N VAL A 27 20.70 -0.93 -5.85
CA VAL A 27 19.39 -0.64 -5.21
C VAL A 27 19.56 -0.55 -3.69
N ASP A 28 20.24 -1.52 -3.07
CA ASP A 28 20.41 -1.59 -1.62
C ASP A 28 21.28 -0.45 -1.09
N ASP A 29 22.26 0.00 -1.88
CA ASP A 29 23.10 1.17 -1.57
C ASP A 29 22.36 2.51 -1.77
N GLY A 30 21.12 2.47 -2.28
CA GLY A 30 20.28 3.64 -2.49
C GLY A 30 20.68 4.52 -3.68
N ASN A 31 21.50 3.99 -4.59
CA ASN A 31 22.05 4.71 -5.74
C ASN A 31 21.34 4.37 -7.06
N PHE A 32 20.32 3.51 -7.03
CA PHE A 32 19.62 3.10 -8.23
C PHE A 32 18.73 4.22 -8.79
N ASP A 33 18.99 4.63 -10.03
CA ASP A 33 18.16 5.59 -10.77
C ASP A 33 17.82 5.03 -12.16
N TYR A 34 16.61 4.54 -12.29
CA TYR A 34 16.11 3.93 -13.54
C TYR A 34 16.16 4.91 -14.74
N THR A 35 16.11 6.22 -14.49
CA THR A 35 16.11 7.24 -15.54
C THR A 35 17.51 7.46 -16.16
N GLU A 36 18.56 6.97 -15.50
CA GLU A 36 19.92 7.01 -16.03
C GLU A 36 20.24 5.84 -16.97
N LEU A 37 19.36 4.84 -17.07
CA LEU A 37 19.54 3.68 -17.93
C LEU A 37 19.19 3.99 -19.38
N ASP A 38 19.98 3.46 -20.30
CA ASP A 38 19.63 3.46 -21.72
C ASP A 38 18.68 2.31 -22.08
N GLY A 39 18.20 2.32 -23.34
CA GLY A 39 17.20 1.33 -23.78
C GLY A 39 17.72 -0.11 -23.73
N THR A 40 19.02 -0.34 -23.92
CA THR A 40 19.61 -1.70 -23.90
C THR A 40 19.81 -2.21 -22.48
N GLU A 41 20.12 -1.33 -21.55
CA GLU A 41 20.23 -1.63 -20.13
C GLU A 41 18.84 -1.88 -19.52
N ILE A 42 17.84 -1.12 -19.93
CA ILE A 42 16.44 -1.34 -19.55
C ILE A 42 15.97 -2.74 -20.00
N ASP A 43 16.20 -3.10 -21.28
CA ASP A 43 15.84 -4.43 -21.80
C ASP A 43 16.57 -5.53 -21.02
N HIS A 44 17.83 -5.33 -20.69
CA HIS A 44 18.62 -6.28 -19.91
C HIS A 44 18.05 -6.45 -18.49
N ILE A 45 17.65 -5.36 -17.83
CA ILE A 45 17.01 -5.43 -16.50
C ILE A 45 15.69 -6.20 -16.58
N TYR A 46 14.87 -5.98 -17.62
CA TYR A 46 13.66 -6.77 -17.82
C TYR A 46 13.96 -8.27 -17.93
N GLU A 47 14.98 -8.65 -18.65
CA GLU A 47 15.42 -10.06 -18.76
C GLU A 47 15.90 -10.63 -17.43
N LEU A 48 16.71 -9.88 -16.66
CA LEU A 48 17.23 -10.30 -15.36
C LEU A 48 16.12 -10.62 -14.35
N TYR A 49 15.01 -9.90 -14.43
CA TYR A 49 13.85 -10.08 -13.56
C TYR A 49 12.71 -10.87 -14.22
N ASN A 50 13.03 -11.68 -15.25
CA ASN A 50 12.09 -12.55 -15.96
C ASN A 50 10.88 -11.81 -16.53
N ASN A 51 11.04 -10.56 -16.92
CA ASN A 51 9.96 -9.68 -17.38
C ASN A 51 8.82 -9.54 -16.35
N ASP A 52 9.10 -9.71 -15.04
CA ASP A 52 8.11 -9.52 -13.99
C ASP A 52 7.77 -8.02 -13.83
N PRO A 53 6.56 -7.60 -14.25
CA PRO A 53 6.19 -6.18 -14.28
C PRO A 53 6.17 -5.53 -12.89
N GLU A 54 5.87 -6.29 -11.84
CA GLU A 54 5.82 -5.73 -10.49
C GLU A 54 7.22 -5.48 -9.94
N THR A 55 8.17 -6.39 -10.18
CA THR A 55 9.57 -6.17 -9.81
C THR A 55 10.17 -5.00 -10.59
N ILE A 56 9.90 -4.91 -11.89
CA ILE A 56 10.35 -3.77 -12.72
C ILE A 56 9.75 -2.45 -12.22
N LYS A 57 8.46 -2.42 -11.91
CA LYS A 57 7.84 -1.24 -11.29
C LYS A 57 8.46 -0.88 -9.94
N GLN A 58 8.83 -1.85 -9.12
CA GLN A 58 9.51 -1.57 -7.85
C GLN A 58 10.86 -0.91 -8.07
N LEU A 59 11.64 -1.36 -9.06
CA LEU A 59 12.91 -0.73 -9.42
C LEU A 59 12.71 0.69 -9.97
N GLN A 60 11.73 0.91 -10.83
CA GLN A 60 11.37 2.24 -11.35
C GLN A 60 10.95 3.19 -10.22
N ARG A 61 10.15 2.73 -9.27
CA ARG A 61 9.70 3.49 -8.10
C ARG A 61 10.85 3.82 -7.14
N GLN A 62 11.80 2.89 -6.99
CA GLN A 62 13.00 3.13 -6.19
C GLN A 62 13.81 4.30 -6.76
N SER A 63 13.87 4.39 -8.09
CA SER A 63 14.47 5.49 -8.82
C SER A 63 13.75 6.83 -8.56
N ASP A 64 12.44 6.86 -8.72
CA ASP A 64 11.63 8.05 -8.44
C ASP A 64 11.84 8.56 -7.02
N TYR A 65 12.06 7.65 -6.09
CA TYR A 65 12.33 7.96 -4.69
C TYR A 65 13.72 8.57 -4.48
N ASN A 66 14.76 7.98 -5.08
CA ASN A 66 16.14 8.47 -4.95
C ASN A 66 16.32 9.86 -5.59
N ALA A 67 15.56 10.14 -6.67
CA ALA A 67 15.57 11.44 -7.36
C ALA A 67 14.89 12.57 -6.59
N THR A 68 13.99 12.26 -5.64
CA THR A 68 13.12 13.29 -5.02
C THR A 68 13.51 13.70 -3.59
N GLY A 69 14.42 12.94 -2.90
CA GLY A 69 14.87 13.28 -1.52
C GLY A 69 13.72 13.49 -0.53
N ASP A 70 14.06 13.77 0.68
CA ASP A 70 13.28 14.03 1.91
C ASP A 70 11.73 14.15 1.82
N ILE A 71 11.01 13.51 2.77
CA ILE A 71 9.53 13.54 2.93
C ILE A 71 8.94 14.97 2.91
N ALA A 72 9.69 15.98 3.36
CA ALA A 72 9.25 17.38 3.30
C ALA A 72 9.14 17.89 1.86
N THR A 73 10.04 17.45 0.97
CA THR A 73 10.02 17.77 -0.47
C THR A 73 8.89 17.03 -1.20
N LEU A 74 8.63 15.77 -0.82
CA LEU A 74 7.50 14.99 -1.36
C LEU A 74 6.16 15.69 -1.11
N SER A 75 5.94 16.22 0.11
CA SER A 75 4.68 16.88 0.44
C SER A 75 4.42 18.20 -0.29
N ALA A 76 5.45 18.84 -0.83
CA ALA A 76 5.33 20.04 -1.67
C ALA A 76 4.95 19.71 -3.13
N ARG A 77 5.17 18.45 -3.55
CA ARG A 77 4.87 17.96 -4.90
C ARG A 77 3.40 17.58 -5.08
N TYR A 78 2.75 17.11 -4.02
CA TYR A 78 1.40 16.54 -4.13
C TYR A 78 0.30 17.58 -3.87
N THR A 79 -0.69 17.60 -4.76
CA THR A 79 -1.83 18.53 -4.71
C THR A 79 -3.12 17.75 -4.44
N HIS A 80 -3.75 18.05 -3.33
CA HIS A 80 -5.08 17.50 -3.01
C HIS A 80 -6.15 18.06 -3.95
N SER A 81 -7.23 17.29 -4.12
CA SER A 81 -8.44 17.78 -4.78
C SER A 81 -8.98 19.02 -4.08
N SER A 82 -9.48 19.99 -4.86
CA SER A 82 -10.08 21.23 -4.33
C SER A 82 -11.27 21.00 -3.38
N MET A 83 -11.86 19.79 -3.38
CA MET A 83 -12.90 19.43 -2.40
C MET A 83 -12.39 19.44 -0.96
N PHE A 84 -11.07 19.46 -0.75
CA PHE A 84 -10.41 19.52 0.56
C PHE A 84 -9.83 20.89 0.89
N ASP A 85 -10.14 21.94 0.12
CA ASP A 85 -9.70 23.28 0.43
C ASP A 85 -10.15 23.69 1.84
N GLY A 86 -9.20 24.15 2.65
CA GLY A 86 -9.43 24.52 4.05
C GLY A 86 -9.38 23.34 5.05
N TYR A 87 -9.20 22.10 4.60
CA TYR A 87 -8.96 20.96 5.49
C TYR A 87 -7.50 20.89 5.94
N LYS A 88 -7.30 20.42 7.16
CA LYS A 88 -5.96 20.10 7.66
C LYS A 88 -5.53 18.76 7.08
N VAL A 89 -4.40 18.76 6.39
CA VAL A 89 -3.75 17.53 5.91
C VAL A 89 -2.96 16.87 7.05
N ILE A 90 -3.18 15.57 7.24
CA ILE A 90 -2.48 14.73 8.21
C ILE A 90 -1.75 13.64 7.44
N LYS A 91 -0.45 13.46 7.74
CA LYS A 91 0.39 12.46 7.07
C LYS A 91 0.32 11.13 7.79
N GLY A 92 0.14 10.06 7.03
CA GLY A 92 0.17 8.69 7.48
C GLY A 92 1.00 7.82 6.54
N ILE A 93 1.23 6.59 6.96
CA ILE A 93 1.82 5.53 6.15
C ILE A 93 0.95 4.28 6.24
N ASP A 94 1.12 3.38 5.31
CA ASP A 94 0.64 2.00 5.43
C ASP A 94 1.83 1.05 5.39
N VAL A 95 1.72 -0.07 6.11
CA VAL A 95 2.79 -1.05 6.26
C VAL A 95 2.26 -2.47 6.36
N SER A 96 3.10 -3.41 5.95
CA SER A 96 2.89 -4.84 6.05
C SER A 96 4.22 -5.58 6.27
N GLU A 97 4.21 -6.90 6.31
CA GLU A 97 5.42 -7.72 6.34
C GLU A 97 6.40 -7.45 5.18
N TRP A 98 5.91 -6.90 4.05
CA TRP A 98 6.75 -6.52 2.91
C TRP A 98 7.70 -5.34 3.20
N ASN A 99 7.43 -4.58 4.27
CA ASN A 99 8.31 -3.49 4.72
C ASN A 99 9.39 -3.96 5.72
N GLY A 100 9.50 -5.28 5.92
CA GLY A 100 10.45 -5.91 6.85
C GLY A 100 10.05 -5.84 8.32
N ASP A 101 10.85 -6.52 9.16
CA ASP A 101 10.51 -6.78 10.56
C ASP A 101 10.92 -5.65 11.52
N ASN A 102 11.68 -4.66 11.05
CA ASN A 102 12.38 -3.70 11.90
C ASN A 102 12.08 -2.23 11.58
N ILE A 103 10.79 -1.88 11.46
CA ILE A 103 10.40 -0.49 11.27
C ILE A 103 10.78 0.32 12.51
N ASN A 104 11.54 1.40 12.31
CA ASN A 104 11.90 2.33 13.39
C ASN A 104 10.79 3.35 13.65
N TRP A 105 9.79 2.95 14.40
CA TRP A 105 8.61 3.75 14.68
C TRP A 105 8.89 5.11 15.34
N LYS A 106 10.02 5.25 16.06
CA LYS A 106 10.47 6.54 16.59
C LYS A 106 10.90 7.49 15.46
N LYS A 107 11.61 6.97 14.46
CA LYS A 107 11.95 7.75 13.26
C LYS A 107 10.70 8.10 12.46
N VAL A 108 9.77 7.15 12.28
CA VAL A 108 8.47 7.38 11.64
C VAL A 108 7.75 8.55 12.30
N LYS A 109 7.64 8.55 13.63
CA LYS A 109 7.02 9.67 14.37
C LYS A 109 7.78 10.97 14.21
N ALA A 110 9.11 10.94 14.30
CA ALA A 110 9.96 12.12 14.15
C ALA A 110 9.88 12.73 12.73
N ALA A 111 9.60 11.92 11.70
CA ALA A 111 9.35 12.37 10.34
C ALA A 111 7.97 13.06 10.16
N GLY A 112 7.19 13.22 11.22
CA GLY A 112 5.89 13.91 11.18
C GLY A 112 4.71 13.02 10.81
N ILE A 113 4.90 11.70 10.76
CA ILE A 113 3.82 10.74 10.53
C ILE A 113 2.95 10.65 11.80
N SER A 114 1.66 10.85 11.62
CA SER A 114 0.70 10.89 12.73
C SER A 114 -0.03 9.57 12.93
N TYR A 115 -0.29 8.82 11.86
CA TYR A 115 -0.99 7.53 11.89
C TYR A 115 -0.38 6.53 10.91
N ALA A 116 -0.67 5.26 11.15
CA ALA A 116 -0.32 4.17 10.24
C ALA A 116 -1.51 3.21 10.04
N PHE A 117 -1.71 2.75 8.81
CA PHE A 117 -2.52 1.59 8.52
C PHE A 117 -1.63 0.35 8.45
N ILE A 118 -1.89 -0.65 9.30
CA ILE A 118 -1.06 -1.85 9.44
C ILE A 118 -1.85 -3.06 8.92
N ARG A 119 -1.28 -3.80 7.96
CA ARG A 119 -1.91 -5.03 7.50
C ARG A 119 -1.95 -6.06 8.63
N VAL A 120 -3.12 -6.59 8.93
CA VAL A 120 -3.25 -7.67 9.91
C VAL A 120 -3.30 -9.05 9.29
N GLY A 121 -3.60 -9.12 8.01
CA GLY A 121 -3.69 -10.35 7.24
C GLY A 121 -4.51 -10.15 5.98
N GLY A 122 -4.98 -11.24 5.42
CA GLY A 122 -5.76 -11.20 4.20
C GLY A 122 -6.32 -12.57 3.82
N ARG A 123 -6.89 -12.60 2.63
CA ARG A 123 -7.32 -13.83 1.97
C ARG A 123 -6.50 -14.02 0.70
N TYR A 124 -5.86 -15.17 0.56
CA TYR A 124 -5.13 -15.52 -0.67
C TYR A 124 -6.05 -15.51 -1.88
N TYR A 125 -5.65 -14.80 -2.92
CA TYR A 125 -6.43 -14.62 -4.15
C TYR A 125 -6.61 -15.92 -4.95
N GLY A 126 -5.68 -16.88 -4.85
CA GLY A 126 -5.80 -18.18 -5.52
C GLY A 126 -6.60 -19.18 -4.69
N SER A 127 -6.18 -19.44 -3.45
CA SER A 127 -6.76 -20.50 -2.62
C SER A 127 -7.99 -20.09 -1.81
N GLY A 128 -8.20 -18.78 -1.60
CA GLY A 128 -9.25 -18.26 -0.73
C GLY A 128 -9.04 -18.53 0.77
N LYS A 129 -7.89 -19.09 1.17
CA LYS A 129 -7.53 -19.30 2.57
C LYS A 129 -7.09 -17.99 3.22
N TYR A 130 -7.31 -17.87 4.53
CA TYR A 130 -6.81 -16.72 5.28
C TYR A 130 -5.32 -16.85 5.57
N PHE A 131 -4.64 -15.71 5.64
CA PHE A 131 -3.29 -15.58 6.18
C PHE A 131 -3.26 -14.46 7.21
N ILE A 132 -2.29 -14.53 8.11
CA ILE A 132 -1.98 -13.48 9.09
C ILE A 132 -0.67 -12.85 8.65
N ASP A 133 -0.61 -11.52 8.66
CA ASP A 133 0.64 -10.78 8.48
C ASP A 133 1.56 -11.05 9.68
N SER A 134 2.78 -11.52 9.41
CA SER A 134 3.68 -11.97 10.47
C SER A 134 4.12 -10.84 11.41
N THR A 135 4.09 -9.59 10.93
CA THR A 135 4.63 -8.42 11.64
C THR A 135 3.58 -7.58 12.35
N TYR A 136 2.28 -7.84 12.14
CA TYR A 136 1.22 -6.92 12.55
C TYR A 136 1.21 -6.60 14.05
N LYS A 137 1.45 -7.59 14.89
CA LYS A 137 1.41 -7.42 16.37
C LYS A 137 2.49 -6.46 16.84
N ASP A 138 3.69 -6.66 16.34
CA ASP A 138 4.85 -5.84 16.72
C ASP A 138 4.72 -4.44 16.12
N ASN A 139 4.23 -4.33 14.89
CA ASN A 139 3.98 -3.04 14.27
C ASN A 139 2.91 -2.23 15.02
N ILE A 140 1.76 -2.82 15.38
CA ILE A 140 0.72 -2.13 16.17
C ILE A 140 1.30 -1.66 17.50
N LYS A 141 1.95 -2.56 18.25
CA LYS A 141 2.52 -2.25 19.57
C LYS A 141 3.57 -1.15 19.48
N ASN A 142 4.47 -1.24 18.53
CA ASN A 142 5.60 -0.32 18.41
C ASN A 142 5.15 1.06 17.88
N ALA A 143 4.17 1.10 16.95
CA ALA A 143 3.54 2.33 16.48
C ALA A 143 2.86 3.09 17.65
N LEU A 144 2.00 2.42 18.39
CA LEU A 144 1.33 2.99 19.57
C LEU A 144 2.32 3.48 20.63
N ASN A 145 3.37 2.71 20.92
CA ASN A 145 4.42 3.09 21.86
C ASN A 145 5.23 4.33 21.39
N ALA A 146 5.33 4.54 20.10
CA ALA A 146 5.96 5.73 19.52
C ALA A 146 5.03 6.94 19.41
N GLY A 147 3.76 6.79 19.76
CA GLY A 147 2.74 7.84 19.65
C GLY A 147 2.23 8.04 18.22
N VAL A 148 2.30 6.99 17.40
CA VAL A 148 1.66 6.93 16.08
C VAL A 148 0.32 6.25 16.25
N ASP A 149 -0.76 6.93 15.83
CA ASP A 149 -2.11 6.36 15.87
C ASP A 149 -2.24 5.20 14.87
N VAL A 150 -3.09 4.23 15.17
CA VAL A 150 -3.16 3.01 14.38
C VAL A 150 -4.57 2.76 13.86
N GLY A 151 -4.65 2.54 12.55
CA GLY A 151 -5.69 1.79 11.88
C GLY A 151 -5.13 0.49 11.32
N VAL A 152 -5.98 -0.36 10.80
CA VAL A 152 -5.54 -1.64 10.24
C VAL A 152 -6.23 -1.91 8.91
N TYR A 153 -5.61 -2.76 8.08
CA TYR A 153 -6.24 -3.22 6.86
C TYR A 153 -6.15 -4.74 6.69
N PHE A 154 -7.11 -5.26 5.96
CA PHE A 154 -7.22 -6.66 5.61
C PHE A 154 -7.33 -6.79 4.09
N TYR A 155 -6.37 -7.48 3.46
CA TYR A 155 -6.38 -7.78 2.04
C TYR A 155 -7.55 -8.70 1.70
N SER A 156 -8.61 -8.11 1.16
CA SER A 156 -9.88 -8.81 0.95
C SER A 156 -9.97 -9.43 -0.43
N GLN A 157 -10.47 -10.66 -0.45
CA GLN A 157 -10.87 -11.35 -1.65
C GLN A 157 -12.31 -11.87 -1.52
N ALA A 158 -13.16 -11.17 -0.76
CA ALA A 158 -14.55 -11.55 -0.57
C ALA A 158 -15.37 -11.31 -1.83
N ILE A 159 -16.12 -12.32 -2.24
CA ILE A 159 -17.02 -12.28 -3.41
C ILE A 159 -18.51 -12.34 -3.03
N SER A 160 -18.80 -12.32 -1.74
CA SER A 160 -20.15 -12.28 -1.18
C SER A 160 -20.21 -11.50 0.12
N THR A 161 -21.40 -11.02 0.48
CA THR A 161 -21.62 -10.33 1.77
C THR A 161 -21.36 -11.22 2.97
N SER A 162 -21.57 -12.53 2.87
CA SER A 162 -21.25 -13.50 3.92
C SER A 162 -19.76 -13.60 4.15
N GLU A 163 -18.98 -13.69 3.08
CA GLU A 163 -17.51 -13.71 3.17
C GLU A 163 -16.96 -12.41 3.74
N ALA A 164 -17.47 -11.25 3.27
CA ALA A 164 -17.07 -9.95 3.78
C ALA A 164 -17.30 -9.80 5.30
N LYS A 165 -18.46 -10.28 5.80
CA LYS A 165 -18.75 -10.31 7.24
C LYS A 165 -17.78 -11.23 8.00
N THR A 166 -17.39 -12.36 7.39
CA THR A 166 -16.43 -13.30 7.99
C THR A 166 -15.03 -12.67 8.03
N GLU A 167 -14.61 -11.99 6.97
CA GLU A 167 -13.34 -11.24 6.95
C GLU A 167 -13.32 -10.12 7.99
N ALA A 168 -14.41 -9.34 8.09
CA ALA A 168 -14.54 -8.30 9.11
C ALA A 168 -14.43 -8.85 10.53
N LYS A 169 -15.14 -9.98 10.79
CA LYS A 169 -15.04 -10.66 12.10
C LYS A 169 -13.61 -11.12 12.37
N TYR A 170 -12.98 -11.77 11.41
CA TYR A 170 -11.60 -12.24 11.53
C TYR A 170 -10.64 -11.09 11.83
N THR A 171 -10.77 -9.99 11.10
CA THR A 171 -9.98 -8.77 11.31
C THR A 171 -10.18 -8.20 12.71
N THR A 172 -11.42 -8.05 13.14
CA THR A 172 -11.74 -7.46 14.45
C THR A 172 -11.33 -8.37 15.62
N ASP A 173 -11.37 -9.69 15.44
CA ASP A 173 -10.84 -10.64 16.43
C ASP A 173 -9.31 -10.51 16.58
N LEU A 174 -8.56 -10.32 15.47
CA LEU A 174 -7.09 -10.15 15.50
C LEU A 174 -6.64 -8.89 16.23
N ILE A 175 -7.45 -7.82 16.19
CA ILE A 175 -7.11 -6.54 16.81
C ILE A 175 -7.76 -6.32 18.18
N SER A 176 -8.50 -7.29 18.67
CA SER A 176 -9.12 -7.23 19.98
C SER A 176 -8.05 -7.03 21.07
N GLY A 177 -8.23 -5.99 21.89
CA GLY A 177 -7.29 -5.63 22.95
C GLY A 177 -6.23 -4.60 22.58
N TYR A 178 -6.14 -4.20 21.31
CA TYR A 178 -5.31 -3.07 20.90
C TYR A 178 -6.12 -1.76 20.86
N ASN A 179 -5.46 -0.64 21.11
CA ASN A 179 -6.07 0.69 21.01
C ASN A 179 -6.05 1.16 19.53
N ILE A 180 -7.00 0.69 18.75
CA ILE A 180 -7.17 1.06 17.34
C ILE A 180 -8.11 2.27 17.28
N THR A 181 -7.56 3.43 16.87
CA THR A 181 -8.28 4.71 16.84
C THR A 181 -8.56 5.20 15.41
N TYR A 182 -7.92 4.61 14.44
CA TYR A 182 -8.15 4.84 13.02
C TYR A 182 -8.98 3.69 12.40
N PRO A 183 -9.51 3.85 11.18
CA PRO A 183 -10.40 2.87 10.57
C PRO A 183 -9.82 1.45 10.46
N VAL A 184 -10.74 0.48 10.40
CA VAL A 184 -10.50 -0.88 9.97
C VAL A 184 -10.91 -0.98 8.49
N VAL A 185 -9.95 -1.25 7.64
CA VAL A 185 -10.05 -1.07 6.20
C VAL A 185 -10.24 -2.41 5.50
N MET A 186 -11.24 -2.48 4.63
CA MET A 186 -11.32 -3.50 3.60
C MET A 186 -10.42 -3.06 2.44
N ASP A 187 -9.31 -3.73 2.25
CA ASP A 187 -8.44 -3.53 1.11
C ASP A 187 -8.98 -4.35 -0.07
N TYR A 188 -9.69 -3.65 -0.97
CA TYR A 188 -10.43 -4.25 -2.10
C TYR A 188 -9.67 -4.00 -3.40
N GLU A 189 -8.79 -4.93 -3.75
CA GLU A 189 -8.00 -4.84 -4.96
C GLU A 189 -7.85 -6.19 -5.67
N TYR A 190 -7.74 -6.12 -6.99
CA TYR A 190 -7.51 -7.30 -7.80
C TYR A 190 -6.05 -7.72 -7.71
N ALA A 191 -5.82 -9.03 -7.64
CA ALA A 191 -4.47 -9.55 -7.76
C ALA A 191 -3.94 -9.34 -9.18
N TRP A 192 -2.64 -9.27 -9.31
CA TRP A 192 -1.94 -9.22 -10.59
C TRP A 192 -1.04 -10.44 -10.70
N GLU A 193 -1.18 -11.21 -11.78
CA GLU A 193 -0.44 -12.45 -12.02
C GLU A 193 -0.28 -12.66 -13.53
N ASP A 194 0.87 -13.13 -13.95
CA ASP A 194 1.16 -13.43 -15.37
C ASP A 194 0.85 -12.29 -16.36
N GLY A 195 1.11 -11.05 -15.94
CA GLY A 195 0.90 -9.88 -16.78
C GLY A 195 -0.55 -9.40 -16.91
N GLY A 196 -1.45 -9.85 -16.02
CA GLY A 196 -2.85 -9.44 -16.05
C GLY A 196 -3.54 -9.46 -14.69
N LEU A 197 -4.72 -8.86 -14.64
CA LEU A 197 -5.60 -8.94 -13.47
C LEU A 197 -6.05 -10.39 -13.27
N SER A 198 -6.02 -10.85 -12.06
CA SER A 198 -6.22 -12.26 -11.68
C SER A 198 -6.89 -12.38 -10.30
N GLY A 199 -7.04 -13.63 -9.87
CA GLY A 199 -7.54 -13.97 -8.57
C GLY A 199 -9.06 -14.09 -8.46
N ARG A 200 -9.51 -14.61 -7.33
CA ARG A 200 -10.94 -14.95 -7.14
C ARG A 200 -11.85 -13.73 -7.17
N LEU A 201 -11.39 -12.59 -6.65
CA LEU A 201 -12.19 -11.36 -6.67
C LEU A 201 -12.38 -10.84 -8.09
N TYR A 202 -11.32 -10.79 -8.90
CA TYR A 202 -11.40 -10.41 -10.30
C TYR A 202 -12.26 -11.40 -11.10
N ASN A 203 -12.01 -12.70 -10.95
CA ASN A 203 -12.70 -13.76 -11.69
C ASN A 203 -14.19 -13.90 -11.31
N ALA A 204 -14.61 -13.35 -10.19
CA ALA A 204 -16.02 -13.34 -9.79
C ALA A 204 -16.88 -12.38 -10.63
N HIS A 205 -16.26 -11.44 -11.35
CA HIS A 205 -16.95 -10.45 -12.20
C HIS A 205 -18.17 -9.82 -11.51
N LEU A 206 -17.98 -9.37 -10.28
CA LEU A 206 -19.08 -8.77 -9.51
C LEU A 206 -19.61 -7.53 -10.22
N SER A 207 -20.92 -7.40 -10.30
CA SER A 207 -21.52 -6.13 -10.74
C SER A 207 -21.20 -5.02 -9.72
N LYS A 208 -21.25 -3.75 -10.16
CA LYS A 208 -21.09 -2.59 -9.24
C LYS A 208 -21.98 -2.68 -8.01
N SER A 209 -23.22 -3.13 -8.18
CA SER A 209 -24.16 -3.31 -7.08
C SER A 209 -23.69 -4.41 -6.12
N ALA A 210 -23.26 -5.56 -6.64
CA ALA A 210 -22.80 -6.68 -5.83
C ALA A 210 -21.53 -6.32 -5.05
N ALA A 211 -20.54 -5.71 -5.70
CA ALA A 211 -19.32 -5.21 -5.05
C ALA A 211 -19.64 -4.20 -3.94
N THR A 212 -20.55 -3.26 -4.21
CA THR A 212 -21.00 -2.29 -3.20
C THR A 212 -21.62 -2.96 -1.98
N HIS A 213 -22.45 -3.99 -2.17
CA HIS A 213 -23.04 -4.74 -1.06
C HIS A 213 -21.99 -5.51 -0.24
N VAL A 214 -21.00 -6.10 -0.92
CA VAL A 214 -19.87 -6.79 -0.27
C VAL A 214 -19.10 -5.81 0.61
N ILE A 215 -18.72 -4.65 0.08
CA ILE A 215 -17.99 -3.61 0.80
C ILE A 215 -18.79 -3.10 2.01
N LYS A 216 -20.07 -2.74 1.80
CA LYS A 216 -20.92 -2.26 2.89
C LYS A 216 -21.14 -3.31 3.97
N ALA A 217 -21.17 -4.61 3.60
CA ALA A 217 -21.33 -5.70 4.56
C ALA A 217 -20.07 -5.85 5.46
N PHE A 218 -18.87 -5.66 4.90
CA PHE A 218 -17.65 -5.61 5.69
C PHE A 218 -17.66 -4.44 6.66
N CYS A 219 -17.89 -3.22 6.16
CA CYS A 219 -17.87 -2.00 6.97
C CYS A 219 -18.92 -2.05 8.10
N ALA A 220 -20.15 -2.49 7.81
CA ALA A 220 -21.20 -2.63 8.82
C ALA A 220 -20.84 -3.67 9.90
N ALA A 221 -20.19 -4.78 9.50
CA ALA A 221 -19.74 -5.79 10.46
C ALA A 221 -18.61 -5.26 11.36
N VAL A 222 -17.70 -4.46 10.83
CA VAL A 222 -16.67 -3.74 11.59
C VAL A 222 -17.30 -2.76 12.57
N GLU A 223 -18.28 -1.96 12.14
CA GLU A 223 -18.98 -1.00 13.01
C GLU A 223 -19.74 -1.68 14.14
N SER A 224 -20.30 -2.87 13.90
CA SER A 224 -20.96 -3.65 14.94
C SER A 224 -20.03 -4.06 16.09
N LYS A 225 -18.71 -3.93 15.89
CA LYS A 225 -17.65 -4.17 16.88
C LYS A 225 -17.08 -2.90 17.50
N GLY A 226 -17.65 -1.74 17.15
CA GLY A 226 -17.25 -0.45 17.71
C GLY A 226 -16.08 0.24 16.99
N TYR A 227 -15.67 -0.26 15.82
CA TYR A 227 -14.65 0.37 14.98
C TYR A 227 -15.28 1.15 13.82
N VAL A 228 -14.51 1.99 13.17
CA VAL A 228 -14.92 2.66 11.93
C VAL A 228 -14.55 1.79 10.74
N GLY A 229 -15.54 1.40 9.93
CA GLY A 229 -15.30 0.66 8.69
C GLY A 229 -14.90 1.60 7.56
N MET A 230 -13.93 1.20 6.73
CA MET A 230 -13.45 1.96 5.58
C MET A 230 -13.15 1.02 4.41
N ILE A 231 -13.23 1.55 3.19
CA ILE A 231 -12.80 0.87 1.96
C ILE A 231 -11.53 1.51 1.42
N TYR A 232 -10.56 0.68 1.02
CA TYR A 232 -9.43 1.07 0.17
C TYR A 232 -9.57 0.40 -1.19
N ALA A 233 -9.34 1.16 -2.25
CA ALA A 233 -9.22 0.65 -3.61
C ALA A 233 -8.49 1.66 -4.49
N SER A 234 -8.01 1.21 -5.65
CA SER A 234 -7.49 2.11 -6.67
C SER A 234 -8.60 3.01 -7.22
N LYS A 235 -8.21 4.21 -7.69
CA LYS A 235 -9.14 5.16 -8.33
C LYS A 235 -10.00 4.48 -9.41
N THR A 236 -9.39 3.64 -10.24
CA THR A 236 -10.10 2.92 -11.31
C THR A 236 -11.19 2.00 -10.73
N VAL A 237 -10.83 1.18 -9.75
CA VAL A 237 -11.79 0.29 -9.08
C VAL A 237 -12.91 1.07 -8.39
N ILE A 238 -12.59 2.19 -7.73
CA ILE A 238 -13.59 3.08 -7.11
C ILE A 238 -14.57 3.60 -8.16
N THR A 239 -14.09 4.02 -9.31
CA THR A 239 -14.91 4.64 -10.37
C THR A 239 -15.71 3.59 -11.14
N ASP A 240 -15.09 2.47 -11.47
CA ASP A 240 -15.60 1.54 -12.47
C ASP A 240 -16.29 0.31 -11.90
N ASP A 241 -15.93 -0.14 -10.67
CA ASP A 241 -16.36 -1.42 -10.16
C ASP A 241 -17.27 -1.36 -8.93
N MET A 242 -17.56 -0.15 -8.40
CA MET A 242 -18.46 0.02 -7.28
C MET A 242 -19.33 1.29 -7.40
N ASN A 243 -20.42 1.36 -6.64
CA ASN A 243 -21.22 2.58 -6.49
C ASN A 243 -20.60 3.48 -5.41
N ALA A 244 -19.47 4.09 -5.74
CA ALA A 244 -18.65 4.84 -4.80
C ALA A 244 -19.41 5.98 -4.09
N SER A 245 -20.29 6.71 -4.79
CA SER A 245 -21.12 7.74 -4.17
C SER A 245 -22.06 7.17 -3.08
N SER A 246 -22.59 5.96 -3.29
CA SER A 246 -23.40 5.28 -2.28
C SER A 246 -22.59 4.80 -1.08
N ILE A 247 -21.32 4.42 -1.30
CA ILE A 247 -20.41 4.05 -0.21
C ILE A 247 -20.03 5.30 0.59
N ALA A 248 -19.65 6.38 -0.08
CA ALA A 248 -19.20 7.64 0.52
C ALA A 248 -20.26 8.33 1.41
N GLN A 249 -21.55 7.97 1.26
CA GLN A 249 -22.61 8.43 2.15
C GLN A 249 -22.53 7.84 3.56
N SER A 250 -21.92 6.66 3.69
CA SER A 250 -21.93 5.91 4.97
C SER A 250 -20.53 5.61 5.48
N TYR A 251 -19.55 5.45 4.60
CA TYR A 251 -18.21 4.99 4.93
C TYR A 251 -17.14 5.85 4.28
N PRO A 252 -16.03 6.14 4.98
CA PRO A 252 -14.88 6.77 4.40
C PRO A 252 -14.27 5.89 3.29
N ILE A 253 -13.67 6.56 2.32
CA ILE A 253 -12.94 5.92 1.21
C ILE A 253 -11.48 6.32 1.32
N TRP A 254 -10.58 5.38 1.11
CA TRP A 254 -9.16 5.57 0.94
C TRP A 254 -8.80 5.29 -0.53
N ASN A 255 -8.52 6.37 -1.25
CA ASN A 255 -8.20 6.35 -2.68
C ASN A 255 -6.72 6.04 -2.91
N ALA A 256 -6.41 4.99 -3.65
CA ALA A 256 -5.06 4.76 -4.18
C ALA A 256 -4.96 5.37 -5.59
N GLN A 257 -4.13 6.39 -5.71
CA GLN A 257 -3.84 7.05 -6.96
C GLN A 257 -2.44 7.65 -6.90
N TYR A 258 -1.47 6.98 -7.51
CA TYR A 258 -0.04 7.37 -7.51
C TYR A 258 0.23 8.44 -8.56
N ASN A 259 -0.21 9.65 -8.27
CA ASN A 259 -0.07 10.84 -9.10
C ASN A 259 0.24 12.04 -8.22
N ASP A 260 0.78 13.10 -8.85
CA ASP A 260 1.06 14.37 -8.16
C ASP A 260 -0.22 15.13 -7.76
N THR A 261 -1.37 14.77 -8.35
CA THR A 261 -2.65 15.42 -8.07
C THR A 261 -3.73 14.37 -7.84
N ASP A 262 -4.45 14.50 -6.73
CA ASP A 262 -5.65 13.75 -6.47
C ASP A 262 -6.78 14.21 -7.40
N THR A 263 -7.27 13.31 -8.24
CA THR A 263 -8.30 13.61 -9.25
C THR A 263 -9.58 12.78 -9.06
N LEU A 264 -9.72 12.09 -7.92
CA LEU A 264 -10.97 11.39 -7.61
C LEU A 264 -12.05 12.42 -7.28
N THR A 265 -13.18 12.34 -7.97
CA THR A 265 -14.31 13.29 -7.79
C THR A 265 -15.32 12.83 -6.73
N VAL A 266 -15.22 11.58 -6.28
CA VAL A 266 -16.05 11.06 -5.18
C VAL A 266 -15.47 11.52 -3.85
N LYS A 267 -16.33 11.90 -2.90
CA LYS A 267 -15.90 12.24 -1.55
C LYS A 267 -15.13 11.08 -0.92
N HIS A 268 -13.93 11.35 -0.47
CA HIS A 268 -13.05 10.41 0.21
C HIS A 268 -12.32 11.10 1.36
N SER A 269 -11.63 10.34 2.21
CA SER A 269 -10.99 10.88 3.41
C SER A 269 -9.49 10.65 3.44
N TYR A 270 -9.00 9.71 2.63
CA TYR A 270 -7.60 9.33 2.57
C TYR A 270 -7.17 9.18 1.11
N TRP A 271 -5.94 9.59 0.84
CA TRP A 271 -5.31 9.44 -0.47
C TRP A 271 -3.91 8.84 -0.28
N GLN A 272 -3.72 7.63 -0.85
CA GLN A 272 -2.40 7.04 -1.01
C GLN A 272 -1.82 7.56 -2.32
N TYR A 273 -0.90 8.49 -2.20
CA TYR A 273 -0.28 9.16 -3.35
C TYR A 273 1.01 8.49 -3.81
N SER A 274 1.52 7.55 -3.00
CA SER A 274 2.73 6.79 -3.27
C SER A 274 2.65 5.44 -2.56
N ASP A 275 3.25 4.44 -3.15
CA ASP A 275 3.43 3.09 -2.61
C ASP A 275 4.87 2.84 -2.13
N VAL A 276 5.72 3.87 -2.24
CA VAL A 276 7.10 3.86 -1.74
C VAL A 276 7.29 4.99 -0.74
N GLY A 277 7.81 4.67 0.44
CA GLY A 277 8.13 5.63 1.47
C GLY A 277 9.32 5.16 2.31
N LYS A 278 10.28 6.06 2.56
CA LYS A 278 11.36 5.82 3.53
C LYS A 278 11.26 6.84 4.66
N VAL A 279 11.44 6.41 5.89
CA VAL A 279 11.47 7.22 7.12
C VAL A 279 12.60 6.81 8.03
#